data_f0a2ce11e58ae032ac7d9db39c774364
#
_entry.id   f0a2ce11e58ae032ac7d9db39c774364
#
_cell.length_a   1.000
_cell.length_b   1.000
_cell.length_c   1.000
_cell.angle_alpha   90.00
_cell.angle_beta   90.00
_cell.angle_gamma   90.00
#
_symmetry.space_group_name_H-M   'P 1'
#
loop_
_entity.id
_entity.type
_entity.pdbx_description
1 polymer ?
#
loop_
_entity_poly.entity_id
_entity_poly.type
_entity_poly.pdbx_seq_one_letter_code
_entity_poly.pdbx_strand_id
1 'polypeptide(L)'
;MTELARLKFYATQAHPCSYLPTEQATTLFLDPSQPMDAQVYAELSEVGFRRSGDHLYRPHCQKCSACVPARLPVADFKPNRQQRRILSRNADLQVRAVRPAFSEEYYDLYARYIEQRHADGDMYPPNREQFSTFLVRDLPFSRFYEFRLDGRLLAVAVTDALPNGLSAVYTFYDPDEEHRSLGRFAILWQIAE
;
A
#
# COMPACT_ATOMS: atom_id res chain seq x y z
N MET A 1 16.56 19.71 -0.90
CA MET A 1 15.73 19.48 -2.10
C MET A 1 16.53 18.56 -3.03
N THR A 2 16.01 17.37 -3.26
CA THR A 2 16.59 16.46 -4.25
C THR A 2 16.34 17.07 -5.63
N GLU A 3 17.36 17.24 -6.45
CA GLU A 3 17.12 17.66 -7.82
C GLU A 3 16.53 16.48 -8.61
N LEU A 4 15.20 16.37 -8.66
CA LEU A 4 14.49 15.33 -9.43
C LEU A 4 15.01 15.21 -10.86
N ALA A 5 15.52 16.30 -11.42
CA ALA A 5 16.14 16.34 -12.76
C ALA A 5 17.40 15.46 -12.90
N ARG A 6 18.03 15.06 -11.80
CA ARG A 6 19.22 14.18 -11.81
C ARG A 6 18.89 12.70 -11.64
N LEU A 7 17.66 12.39 -11.30
CA LEU A 7 17.24 10.99 -11.13
C LEU A 7 17.15 10.31 -12.51
N LYS A 8 17.61 9.08 -12.55
CA LYS A 8 17.49 8.24 -13.74
C LYS A 8 16.24 7.35 -13.63
N PHE A 9 15.60 7.13 -14.74
CA PHE A 9 14.40 6.31 -14.84
C PHE A 9 14.50 5.34 -16.01
N TYR A 10 13.88 4.18 -15.85
CA TYR A 10 13.72 3.18 -16.90
C TYR A 10 12.25 2.95 -17.20
N ALA A 11 11.91 2.87 -18.46
CA ALA A 11 10.58 2.48 -18.90
C ALA A 11 10.56 1.00 -19.30
N THR A 12 9.52 0.28 -18.95
CA THR A 12 9.30 -1.07 -19.48
C THR A 12 8.99 -1.00 -20.98
N GLN A 13 9.18 -2.11 -21.67
CA GLN A 13 8.53 -2.31 -22.94
C GLN A 13 7.01 -2.35 -22.77
N ALA A 14 6.25 -2.05 -23.82
CA ALA A 14 4.81 -2.16 -23.81
C ALA A 14 4.40 -3.62 -23.58
N HIS A 15 3.46 -3.82 -22.67
CA HIS A 15 2.92 -5.15 -22.30
C HIS A 15 1.40 -5.05 -22.09
N PRO A 16 0.64 -6.15 -22.09
CA PRO A 16 -0.79 -6.12 -21.80
C PRO A 16 -1.09 -5.47 -20.44
N CYS A 17 -2.10 -4.60 -20.40
CA CYS A 17 -2.52 -3.94 -19.17
C CYS A 17 -3.28 -4.89 -18.26
N SER A 18 -2.90 -5.00 -16.97
CA SER A 18 -3.58 -5.84 -15.98
C SER A 18 -4.98 -5.32 -15.61
N TYR A 19 -5.32 -4.07 -15.93
CA TYR A 19 -6.60 -3.45 -15.57
C TYR A 19 -7.57 -3.33 -16.74
N LEU A 20 -7.06 -3.10 -17.94
CA LEU A 20 -7.84 -2.86 -19.16
C LEU A 20 -7.38 -3.83 -20.25
N PRO A 21 -8.13 -4.92 -20.51
CA PRO A 21 -7.67 -6.03 -21.36
C PRO A 21 -7.31 -5.64 -22.80
N THR A 22 -7.86 -4.52 -23.30
CA THR A 22 -7.62 -4.04 -24.67
C THR A 22 -6.45 -3.05 -24.77
N GLU A 23 -5.85 -2.67 -23.64
CA GLU A 23 -4.84 -1.63 -23.58
C GLU A 23 -3.43 -2.19 -23.37
N GLN A 24 -2.44 -1.40 -23.81
CA GLN A 24 -1.03 -1.67 -23.54
C GLN A 24 -0.55 -0.76 -22.42
N ALA A 25 0.16 -1.35 -21.46
CA ALA A 25 0.77 -0.65 -20.34
C ALA A 25 2.25 -0.43 -20.56
N THR A 26 2.75 0.69 -20.07
CA THR A 26 4.16 1.00 -19.89
C THR A 26 4.34 1.56 -18.49
N THR A 27 5.35 1.10 -17.77
CA THR A 27 5.66 1.53 -16.42
C THR A 27 7.02 2.20 -16.37
N LEU A 28 7.09 3.34 -15.72
CA LEU A 28 8.32 4.08 -15.46
C LEU A 28 8.81 3.73 -14.05
N PHE A 29 10.05 3.26 -13.93
CA PHE A 29 10.71 2.92 -12.68
C PHE A 29 11.84 3.88 -12.38
N LEU A 30 12.01 4.25 -11.11
CA LEU A 30 13.27 4.84 -10.64
C LEU A 30 14.38 3.80 -10.79
N ASP A 31 15.55 4.25 -11.28
CA ASP A 31 16.75 3.40 -11.39
C ASP A 31 17.09 2.81 -10.00
N PRO A 32 17.18 1.48 -9.87
CA PRO A 32 17.50 0.82 -8.59
C PRO A 32 18.85 1.23 -8.00
N SER A 33 19.76 1.79 -8.80
CA SER A 33 21.04 2.32 -8.32
C SER A 33 20.90 3.68 -7.60
N GLN A 34 19.74 4.33 -7.72
CA GLN A 34 19.47 5.59 -7.05
C GLN A 34 19.03 5.36 -5.60
N PRO A 35 19.43 6.24 -4.66
CA PRO A 35 18.99 6.11 -3.28
C PRO A 35 17.46 6.29 -3.19
N MET A 36 16.81 5.37 -2.48
CA MET A 36 15.40 5.46 -2.14
C MET A 36 15.29 5.82 -0.66
N ASP A 37 15.40 7.10 -0.35
CA ASP A 37 15.09 7.63 0.97
C ASP A 37 13.66 8.22 1.03
N ALA A 38 13.22 8.58 2.24
CA ALA A 38 11.88 9.12 2.45
C ALA A 38 11.65 10.45 1.71
N GLN A 39 12.69 11.28 1.53
CA GLN A 39 12.59 12.55 0.86
C GLN A 39 12.41 12.38 -0.66
N VAL A 40 13.23 11.54 -1.29
CA VAL A 40 13.12 11.18 -2.71
C VAL A 40 11.74 10.57 -2.98
N TYR A 41 11.29 9.66 -2.12
CA TYR A 41 9.97 9.06 -2.29
C TYR A 41 8.84 10.09 -2.11
N ALA A 42 8.91 10.99 -1.13
CA ALA A 42 7.92 12.04 -0.95
C ALA A 42 7.81 12.92 -2.20
N GLU A 43 8.94 13.40 -2.74
CA GLU A 43 8.98 14.23 -3.94
C GLU A 43 8.45 13.47 -5.18
N LEU A 44 8.81 12.19 -5.35
CA LEU A 44 8.31 11.36 -6.45
C LEU A 44 6.82 11.02 -6.29
N SER A 45 6.34 10.84 -5.07
CA SER A 45 4.91 10.60 -4.82
C SER A 45 4.05 11.79 -5.27
N GLU A 46 4.59 13.01 -5.21
CA GLU A 46 3.91 14.22 -5.69
C GLU A 46 3.67 14.22 -7.20
N VAL A 47 4.48 13.52 -7.96
CA VAL A 47 4.31 13.34 -9.41
C VAL A 47 3.78 11.95 -9.77
N GLY A 48 3.14 11.27 -8.80
CA GLY A 48 2.33 10.06 -9.01
C GLY A 48 3.11 8.74 -8.93
N PHE A 49 4.34 8.72 -8.43
CA PHE A 49 5.04 7.48 -8.14
C PHE A 49 4.45 6.77 -6.93
N ARG A 50 4.53 5.44 -6.94
CA ARG A 50 4.13 4.51 -5.89
C ARG A 50 5.27 3.55 -5.60
N ARG A 51 5.24 2.87 -4.45
CA ARG A 51 6.21 1.84 -4.11
C ARG A 51 5.63 0.43 -4.28
N SER A 52 6.45 -0.47 -4.79
CA SER A 52 6.22 -1.91 -4.75
C SER A 52 7.56 -2.60 -4.41
N GLY A 53 7.62 -3.25 -3.25
CA GLY A 53 8.88 -3.78 -2.74
C GLY A 53 9.95 -2.68 -2.61
N ASP A 54 11.07 -2.85 -3.31
CA ASP A 54 12.18 -1.88 -3.37
C ASP A 54 12.09 -0.92 -4.57
N HIS A 55 10.98 -0.92 -5.28
CA HIS A 55 10.86 -0.13 -6.51
C HIS A 55 9.88 1.02 -6.34
N LEU A 56 10.30 2.22 -6.77
CA LEU A 56 9.39 3.34 -7.02
C LEU A 56 9.02 3.36 -8.50
N TYR A 57 7.73 3.41 -8.78
CA TYR A 57 7.22 3.32 -10.13
C TYR A 57 5.94 4.14 -10.33
N ARG A 58 5.65 4.47 -11.57
CA ARG A 58 4.35 4.97 -11.98
C ARG A 58 3.96 4.45 -13.37
N PRO A 59 2.66 4.30 -13.67
CA PRO A 59 2.19 4.08 -15.03
C PRO A 59 2.61 5.24 -15.95
N HIS A 60 3.06 4.91 -17.16
CA HIS A 60 3.50 5.87 -18.16
C HIS A 60 3.05 5.44 -19.57
N CYS A 61 1.75 5.12 -19.68
CA CYS A 61 1.17 4.63 -20.93
C CYS A 61 1.02 5.75 -21.96
N GLN A 62 1.35 5.47 -23.23
CA GLN A 62 1.31 6.47 -24.29
C GLN A 62 -0.12 6.91 -24.66
N LYS A 63 -1.09 5.99 -24.57
CA LYS A 63 -2.47 6.19 -25.05
C LYS A 63 -3.52 6.15 -23.94
N CYS A 64 -3.12 5.95 -22.67
CA CYS A 64 -4.04 5.78 -21.57
C CYS A 64 -3.58 6.56 -20.33
N SER A 65 -4.50 7.26 -19.65
CA SER A 65 -4.29 7.99 -18.40
C SER A 65 -5.25 7.57 -17.29
N ALA A 66 -5.81 6.35 -17.36
CA ALA A 66 -6.82 5.86 -16.41
C ALA A 66 -6.27 5.59 -14.99
N CYS A 67 -4.95 5.36 -14.85
CA CYS A 67 -4.31 5.15 -13.55
C CYS A 67 -4.05 6.49 -12.86
N VAL A 68 -5.06 7.00 -12.16
CA VAL A 68 -4.98 8.28 -11.45
C VAL A 68 -4.53 8.05 -10.00
N PRO A 69 -3.33 8.50 -9.59
CA PRO A 69 -2.94 8.51 -8.18
C PRO A 69 -3.80 9.51 -7.40
N ALA A 70 -4.23 9.13 -6.19
CA ALA A 70 -5.07 9.96 -5.35
C ALA A 70 -4.31 10.37 -4.09
N ARG A 71 -4.47 11.64 -3.69
CA ARG A 71 -4.05 12.17 -2.40
C ARG A 71 -5.25 12.73 -1.65
N LEU A 72 -5.21 12.60 -0.34
CA LEU A 72 -6.20 13.17 0.56
C LEU A 72 -5.54 14.22 1.45
N PRO A 73 -5.93 15.50 1.37
CA PRO A 73 -5.55 16.50 2.38
C PRO A 73 -6.25 16.16 3.69
N VAL A 74 -5.50 15.61 4.66
CA VAL A 74 -6.10 15.07 5.90
C VAL A 74 -6.70 16.17 6.78
N ALA A 75 -6.15 17.40 6.73
CA ALA A 75 -6.67 18.54 7.48
C ALA A 75 -8.11 18.93 7.11
N ASP A 76 -8.51 18.66 5.87
CA ASP A 76 -9.85 18.98 5.36
C ASP A 76 -10.82 17.80 5.48
N PHE A 77 -10.32 16.63 5.86
CA PHE A 77 -11.13 15.43 5.88
C PHE A 77 -12.15 15.43 7.02
N LYS A 78 -13.40 15.22 6.66
CA LYS A 78 -14.51 15.07 7.61
C LYS A 78 -15.21 13.73 7.37
N PRO A 79 -15.13 12.77 8.29
CA PRO A 79 -15.77 11.49 8.11
C PRO A 79 -17.30 11.64 8.01
N ASN A 80 -17.90 11.01 7.00
CA ASN A 80 -19.34 10.93 6.84
C ASN A 80 -19.97 9.98 7.89
N ARG A 81 -21.30 9.84 7.88
CA ARG A 81 -22.03 9.00 8.85
C ARG A 81 -21.57 7.53 8.81
N GLN A 82 -21.35 6.98 7.62
CA GLN A 82 -20.90 5.59 7.48
C GLN A 82 -19.48 5.42 8.01
N GLN A 83 -18.58 6.33 7.68
CA GLN A 83 -17.19 6.30 8.14
C GLN A 83 -17.11 6.43 9.67
N ARG A 84 -17.90 7.31 10.29
CA ARG A 84 -17.97 7.39 11.76
C ARG A 84 -18.46 6.09 12.40
N ARG A 85 -19.42 5.38 11.77
CA ARG A 85 -19.86 4.08 12.25
C ARG A 85 -18.76 3.01 12.17
N ILE A 86 -17.94 3.04 11.11
CA ILE A 86 -16.79 2.13 10.98
C ILE A 86 -15.77 2.44 12.08
N LEU A 87 -15.43 3.70 12.31
CA LEU A 87 -14.51 4.09 13.38
C LEU A 87 -15.02 3.64 14.76
N SER A 88 -16.29 3.90 15.07
CA SER A 88 -16.91 3.49 16.34
C SER A 88 -16.95 1.96 16.54
N ARG A 89 -17.21 1.20 15.47
CA ARG A 89 -17.28 -0.26 15.50
C ARG A 89 -15.94 -0.91 15.82
N ASN A 90 -14.85 -0.26 15.47
CA ASN A 90 -13.48 -0.75 15.61
C ASN A 90 -12.71 0.01 16.71
N ALA A 91 -13.41 0.74 17.58
CA ALA A 91 -12.79 1.45 18.69
C ALA A 91 -12.19 0.52 19.77
N ASP A 92 -12.53 -0.77 19.73
CA ASP A 92 -12.02 -1.84 20.57
C ASP A 92 -10.66 -2.40 20.07
N LEU A 93 -10.23 -2.03 18.88
CA LEU A 93 -8.97 -2.52 18.32
C LEU A 93 -7.77 -1.79 18.91
N GLN A 94 -6.78 -2.56 19.32
CA GLN A 94 -5.46 -2.04 19.67
C GLN A 94 -4.61 -1.89 18.40
N VAL A 95 -4.00 -0.73 18.22
CA VAL A 95 -3.13 -0.49 17.07
C VAL A 95 -1.67 -0.36 17.52
N ARG A 96 -0.77 -1.04 16.84
CA ARG A 96 0.67 -1.01 17.09
C ARG A 96 1.43 -0.76 15.80
N ALA A 97 2.35 0.21 15.82
CA ALA A 97 3.32 0.40 14.76
C ALA A 97 4.56 -0.47 15.03
N VAL A 98 4.90 -1.35 14.07
CA VAL A 98 6.08 -2.20 14.16
C VAL A 98 6.92 -2.11 12.88
N ARG A 99 8.20 -2.46 12.97
CA ARG A 99 9.04 -2.57 11.75
C ARG A 99 8.58 -3.78 10.93
N PRO A 100 8.57 -3.66 9.59
CA PRO A 100 8.25 -4.79 8.73
C PRO A 100 9.21 -5.95 8.96
N ALA A 101 8.64 -7.10 9.33
CA ALA A 101 9.38 -8.35 9.51
C ALA A 101 8.48 -9.51 9.09
N PHE A 102 9.09 -10.59 8.59
CA PHE A 102 8.34 -11.81 8.31
C PHE A 102 7.90 -12.46 9.62
N SER A 103 6.64 -12.90 9.66
CA SER A 103 6.15 -13.87 10.65
C SER A 103 5.11 -14.77 10.02
N GLU A 104 4.96 -15.98 10.52
CA GLU A 104 3.91 -16.90 10.04
C GLU A 104 2.52 -16.30 10.31
N GLU A 105 2.31 -15.62 11.44
CA GLU A 105 1.03 -14.96 11.74
C GLU A 105 0.61 -13.95 10.66
N TYR A 106 1.56 -13.14 10.16
CA TYR A 106 1.28 -12.20 9.05
C TYR A 106 1.02 -12.93 7.76
N TYR A 107 1.84 -13.93 7.45
CA TYR A 107 1.69 -14.69 6.22
C TYR A 107 0.36 -15.45 6.17
N ASP A 108 -0.03 -16.10 7.26
CA ASP A 108 -1.29 -16.84 7.34
C ASP A 108 -2.50 -15.91 7.17
N LEU A 109 -2.47 -14.71 7.76
CA LEU A 109 -3.51 -13.70 7.56
C LEU A 109 -3.54 -13.23 6.10
N TYR A 110 -2.38 -12.94 5.52
CA TYR A 110 -2.25 -12.54 4.11
C TYR A 110 -2.75 -13.64 3.17
N ALA A 111 -2.36 -14.89 3.39
CA ALA A 111 -2.76 -16.01 2.54
C ALA A 111 -4.29 -16.19 2.53
N ARG A 112 -4.93 -16.22 3.71
CA ARG A 112 -6.40 -16.28 3.81
C ARG A 112 -7.06 -15.09 3.10
N TYR A 113 -6.51 -13.89 3.24
CA TYR A 113 -7.02 -12.70 2.57
C TYR A 113 -6.95 -12.82 1.05
N ILE A 114 -5.81 -13.26 0.48
CA ILE A 114 -5.66 -13.46 -0.96
C ILE A 114 -6.61 -14.55 -1.47
N GLU A 115 -6.67 -15.70 -0.79
CA GLU A 115 -7.52 -16.84 -1.19
C GLU A 115 -9.00 -16.48 -1.22
N GLN A 116 -9.48 -15.71 -0.25
CA GLN A 116 -10.92 -15.42 -0.13
C GLN A 116 -11.36 -14.15 -0.84
N ARG A 117 -10.44 -13.20 -1.08
CA ARG A 117 -10.80 -11.87 -1.62
C ARG A 117 -10.21 -11.56 -2.97
N HIS A 118 -9.14 -12.26 -3.37
CA HIS A 118 -8.37 -11.97 -4.57
C HIS A 118 -7.93 -13.21 -5.32
N ALA A 119 -8.76 -14.26 -5.34
CA ALA A 119 -8.48 -15.50 -6.05
C ALA A 119 -8.40 -15.33 -7.58
N ASP A 120 -8.89 -14.22 -8.10
CA ASP A 120 -8.84 -13.81 -9.51
C ASP A 120 -7.69 -12.83 -9.85
N GLY A 121 -6.86 -12.48 -8.85
CA GLY A 121 -5.79 -11.49 -9.01
C GLY A 121 -4.40 -12.09 -9.19
N ASP A 122 -3.46 -11.26 -9.63
CA ASP A 122 -2.06 -11.63 -9.91
C ASP A 122 -1.28 -12.13 -8.66
N MET A 123 -1.81 -11.93 -7.46
CA MET A 123 -1.21 -12.39 -6.21
C MET A 123 -1.68 -13.78 -5.77
N TYR A 124 -2.60 -14.39 -6.52
CA TYR A 124 -3.05 -15.75 -6.28
C TYR A 124 -2.29 -16.76 -7.16
N PRO A 125 -1.91 -17.94 -6.64
CA PRO A 125 -1.98 -18.35 -5.23
C PRO A 125 -0.96 -17.62 -4.34
N PRO A 126 -1.27 -17.40 -3.05
CA PRO A 126 -0.35 -16.71 -2.14
C PRO A 126 0.94 -17.51 -1.95
N ASN A 127 2.06 -16.80 -1.91
CA ASN A 127 3.34 -17.44 -1.67
C ASN A 127 4.26 -16.57 -0.79
N ARG A 128 5.13 -17.23 0.01
CA ARG A 128 5.99 -16.56 1.00
C ARG A 128 7.03 -15.63 0.39
N GLU A 129 7.58 -16.00 -0.77
CA GLU A 129 8.58 -15.19 -1.46
C GLU A 129 7.96 -13.88 -1.97
N GLN A 130 6.81 -13.96 -2.63
CA GLN A 130 6.07 -12.79 -3.09
C GLN A 130 5.65 -11.89 -1.92
N PHE A 131 5.11 -12.47 -0.83
CA PHE A 131 4.77 -11.74 0.37
C PHE A 131 5.98 -10.98 0.93
N SER A 132 7.13 -11.67 1.05
CA SER A 132 8.35 -11.09 1.62
C SER A 132 8.94 -10.01 0.73
N THR A 133 9.04 -10.23 -0.57
CA THR A 133 9.63 -9.28 -1.52
C THR A 133 8.75 -8.06 -1.75
N PHE A 134 7.44 -8.21 -1.66
CA PHE A 134 6.50 -7.11 -1.87
C PHE A 134 6.25 -6.29 -0.60
N LEU A 135 5.98 -6.95 0.54
CA LEU A 135 5.48 -6.28 1.75
C LEU A 135 6.51 -6.18 2.87
N VAL A 136 7.36 -7.20 3.05
CA VAL A 136 8.30 -7.26 4.17
C VAL A 136 9.62 -6.57 3.79
N ARG A 137 9.57 -5.23 3.67
CA ARG A 137 10.77 -4.44 3.37
C ARG A 137 11.12 -3.55 4.56
N ASP A 138 12.27 -3.83 5.19
CA ASP A 138 12.75 -3.06 6.35
C ASP A 138 13.39 -1.74 5.89
N LEU A 139 12.54 -0.87 5.32
CA LEU A 139 12.95 0.49 4.97
C LEU A 139 12.76 1.42 6.18
N PRO A 140 13.63 2.42 6.38
CA PRO A 140 13.58 3.30 7.55
C PRO A 140 12.22 3.99 7.76
N PHE A 141 11.51 4.23 6.67
CA PHE A 141 10.21 4.90 6.66
C PHE A 141 9.02 3.93 6.59
N SER A 142 9.24 2.62 6.40
CA SER A 142 8.15 1.65 6.30
C SER A 142 7.73 1.14 7.67
N ARG A 143 6.42 0.96 7.85
CA ARG A 143 5.80 0.45 9.07
C ARG A 143 4.70 -0.54 8.73
N PHE A 144 4.55 -1.56 9.59
CA PHE A 144 3.32 -2.32 9.71
C PHE A 144 2.50 -1.72 10.85
N TYR A 145 1.26 -1.33 10.56
CA TYR A 145 0.28 -1.03 11.59
C TYR A 145 -0.58 -2.28 11.79
N GLU A 146 -0.37 -2.93 12.93
CA GLU A 146 -1.17 -4.08 13.35
C GLU A 146 -2.46 -3.61 14.01
N PHE A 147 -3.57 -4.20 13.64
CA PHE A 147 -4.87 -4.00 14.29
C PHE A 147 -5.25 -5.29 15.00
N ARG A 148 -5.29 -5.27 16.33
CA ARG A 148 -5.50 -6.45 17.15
C ARG A 148 -6.74 -6.31 18.04
N LEU A 149 -7.47 -7.42 18.20
CA LEU A 149 -8.54 -7.58 19.17
C LEU A 149 -8.11 -8.65 20.17
N ASP A 150 -8.00 -8.31 21.44
CA ASP A 150 -7.61 -9.23 22.53
C ASP A 150 -6.37 -10.09 22.17
N GLY A 151 -5.38 -9.48 21.53
CA GLY A 151 -4.15 -10.12 21.07
C GLY A 151 -4.24 -10.78 19.69
N ARG A 152 -5.42 -11.11 19.17
CA ARG A 152 -5.62 -11.68 17.83
C ARG A 152 -5.37 -10.61 16.75
N LEU A 153 -4.53 -10.92 15.78
CA LEU A 153 -4.28 -10.06 14.64
C LEU A 153 -5.46 -10.10 13.66
N LEU A 154 -6.07 -8.94 13.40
CA LEU A 154 -7.20 -8.82 12.48
C LEU A 154 -6.85 -8.12 11.17
N ALA A 155 -5.89 -7.20 11.18
CA ALA A 155 -5.44 -6.55 9.97
C ALA A 155 -4.00 -6.04 10.11
N VAL A 156 -3.34 -5.88 8.97
CA VAL A 156 -2.05 -5.20 8.86
C VAL A 156 -2.15 -4.17 7.73
N ALA A 157 -1.84 -2.92 8.03
CA ALA A 157 -1.62 -1.90 7.02
C ALA A 157 -0.12 -1.67 6.84
N VAL A 158 0.38 -1.96 5.66
CA VAL A 158 1.74 -1.62 5.21
C VAL A 158 1.72 -0.18 4.75
N THR A 159 2.46 0.67 5.46
CA THR A 159 2.38 2.12 5.28
C THR A 159 3.78 2.71 5.33
N ASP A 160 4.05 3.66 4.46
CA ASP A 160 5.30 4.41 4.47
C ASP A 160 5.05 5.81 5.06
N ALA A 161 5.81 6.14 6.11
CA ALA A 161 5.81 7.46 6.74
C ALA A 161 6.78 8.38 5.99
N LEU A 162 6.22 9.33 5.26
CA LEU A 162 6.95 10.31 4.46
C LEU A 162 6.92 11.69 5.13
N PRO A 163 7.84 12.60 4.81
CA PRO A 163 7.87 13.94 5.39
C PRO A 163 6.59 14.75 5.24
N ASN A 164 5.79 14.45 4.20
CA ASN A 164 4.55 15.15 3.86
C ASN A 164 3.27 14.33 4.13
N GLY A 165 3.38 13.13 4.73
CA GLY A 165 2.21 12.31 5.07
C GLY A 165 2.46 10.82 5.01
N LEU A 166 1.39 10.05 5.01
CA LEU A 166 1.43 8.58 4.93
C LEU A 166 1.11 8.09 3.52
N SER A 167 1.91 7.15 3.03
CA SER A 167 1.61 6.41 1.81
C SER A 167 1.07 5.03 2.17
N ALA A 168 -0.22 4.78 1.91
CA ALA A 168 -0.86 3.49 2.11
C ALA A 168 -0.42 2.54 0.97
N VAL A 169 0.48 1.61 1.27
CA VAL A 169 1.06 0.70 0.28
C VAL A 169 0.16 -0.50 0.05
N TYR A 170 -0.22 -1.19 1.13
CA TYR A 170 -1.09 -2.35 1.06
C TYR A 170 -1.78 -2.61 2.40
N THR A 171 -2.97 -3.18 2.36
CA THR A 171 -3.68 -3.61 3.57
C THR A 171 -4.27 -5.00 3.35
N PHE A 172 -3.98 -5.92 4.27
CA PHE A 172 -4.62 -7.24 4.30
C PHE A 172 -5.25 -7.47 5.66
N TYR A 173 -6.35 -8.21 5.71
CA TYR A 173 -7.16 -8.33 6.90
C TYR A 173 -7.90 -9.66 6.95
N ASP A 174 -8.42 -10.01 8.13
CA ASP A 174 -9.20 -11.20 8.36
C ASP A 174 -10.51 -11.15 7.55
N PRO A 175 -10.65 -12.01 6.52
CA PRO A 175 -11.81 -12.00 5.65
C PRO A 175 -13.10 -12.42 6.37
N ASP A 176 -13.01 -13.11 7.51
CA ASP A 176 -14.16 -13.57 8.30
C ASP A 176 -14.78 -12.42 9.14
N GLU A 177 -14.07 -11.29 9.28
CA GLU A 177 -14.51 -10.09 10.01
C GLU A 177 -15.17 -9.04 9.10
N GLU A 178 -15.97 -9.46 8.12
CA GLU A 178 -16.59 -8.56 7.13
C GLU A 178 -17.37 -7.41 7.75
N HIS A 179 -18.10 -7.69 8.85
CA HIS A 179 -18.91 -6.70 9.54
C HIS A 179 -18.10 -5.52 10.05
N ARG A 180 -16.80 -5.68 10.33
CA ARG A 180 -15.88 -4.65 10.80
C ARG A 180 -15.44 -3.69 9.71
N SER A 181 -15.49 -4.09 8.43
CA SER A 181 -14.99 -3.28 7.30
C SER A 181 -13.53 -2.85 7.49
N LEU A 182 -12.66 -3.80 7.88
CA LEU A 182 -11.28 -3.54 8.34
C LEU A 182 -10.43 -2.76 7.33
N GLY A 183 -10.54 -3.05 6.04
CA GLY A 183 -9.80 -2.31 5.00
C GLY A 183 -10.17 -0.82 4.98
N ARG A 184 -11.46 -0.48 5.14
CA ARG A 184 -11.90 0.93 5.25
C ARG A 184 -11.48 1.54 6.57
N PHE A 185 -11.53 0.77 7.65
CA PHE A 185 -11.10 1.23 8.96
C PHE A 185 -9.61 1.57 8.95
N ALA A 186 -8.75 0.74 8.37
CA ALA A 186 -7.33 0.99 8.28
C ALA A 186 -7.00 2.31 7.55
N ILE A 187 -7.71 2.63 6.47
CA ILE A 187 -7.56 3.92 5.79
C ILE A 187 -8.05 5.09 6.67
N LEU A 188 -9.21 4.95 7.32
CA LEU A 188 -9.73 5.99 8.20
C LEU A 188 -8.83 6.24 9.41
N TRP A 189 -8.23 5.19 9.93
CA TRP A 189 -7.26 5.28 11.02
C TRP A 189 -5.99 6.02 10.57
N GLN A 190 -5.43 5.66 9.39
CA GLN A 190 -4.26 6.35 8.82
C GLN A 190 -4.51 7.83 8.50
N ILE A 191 -5.75 8.22 8.21
CA ILE A 191 -6.13 9.64 8.00
C ILE A 191 -6.11 10.41 9.33
N ALA A 192 -6.40 9.74 10.44
CA ALA A 192 -6.47 10.34 11.76
C ALA A 192 -5.10 10.39 12.48
N GLU A 193 -4.15 9.55 12.06
CA GLU A 193 -2.78 9.49 12.57
C GLU A 193 -1.93 10.67 12.11
#